data_c3900f8aadf4758a76d4833bac946beb
#
_entry.id   c3900f8aadf4758a76d4833bac946beb
#
_cell.length_a   1.000
_cell.length_b   1.000
_cell.length_c   1.000
_cell.angle_alpha   90.00
_cell.angle_beta   90.00
_cell.angle_gamma   90.00
#
_symmetry.space_group_name_H-M   'P 1'
#
loop_
_entity.id
_entity.type
_entity.pdbx_description
1 polymer ?
#
loop_
_entity_poly.entity_id
_entity_poly.type
_entity_poly.pdbx_seq_one_letter_code
_entity_poly.pdbx_strand_id
1 'polypeptide(L)'
;MSERILRVDVTPVIKSGMIDTRARSVAKIIPVRIRKKISNLRTSLGYTIKGDFSEEQAEHAAKVLFSDPITEQSSTNGSIGSGLLPGVEESDITIQVGYKAGVTDNKAMAAEDGLKTVFPDKHLKVASTVSYHLWLMEEDVDLSSLTEVLHNPMLEQVSIISGKNRAAQLLQFPSLDEQRYIPPNTVNLDVDDSTLMDISENGLLALNLEEMKAIQSYYRNKSTQTSRETRNLPPHSPTDVELECLAQTWSEHCSHKIFSAKIEHIDTETGEKSTIDSLFKTHIVSPTSDISNDVDWLLSVFHDNSGVIAWTDDWSLCMKAETHNSPSALDPYGGAMTGIVGVNRDIMGTGLGARPIANTDVFCFGPPGYSGPLPKGLFHPSRIFTGVHAGVRSGGNESGIPTVNGAIVFDERYIGKPLVYCGTVGIMPRYLPDGRESHVKTPSPGDLIYMVGGRVGSDGIHGATFSSLELTEQSPSSAVQIGDPITQKKMMDMILEARDQGLIQVITDNGAGGLSSSVGEMAELTGGATIELGRVPLKQQGLSSWEILVSESQERMTVGI
;
A
#
# COMPACT_ATOMS: atom_id res chain seq x y z
N MET A 1 -1.75 -29.40 -21.04
CA MET A 1 -1.41 -30.23 -19.87
C MET A 1 -2.26 -29.73 -18.72
N SER A 2 -2.70 -30.58 -17.79
CA SER A 2 -3.60 -30.17 -16.69
C SER A 2 -2.84 -29.28 -15.71
N GLU A 3 -3.39 -28.12 -15.40
CA GLU A 3 -2.95 -27.28 -14.29
C GLU A 3 -2.86 -28.11 -12.99
N ARG A 4 -1.72 -28.11 -12.36
CA ARG A 4 -1.47 -28.80 -11.08
C ARG A 4 -1.31 -27.78 -9.99
N ILE A 5 -1.61 -28.18 -8.78
CA ILE A 5 -1.32 -27.43 -7.56
C ILE A 5 -0.32 -28.27 -6.76
N LEU A 6 0.87 -27.73 -6.57
CA LEU A 6 1.93 -28.33 -5.77
C LEU A 6 2.25 -27.41 -4.59
N ARG A 7 2.79 -27.99 -3.52
CA ARG A 7 3.15 -27.23 -2.33
C ARG A 7 4.59 -27.48 -1.94
N VAL A 8 5.28 -26.42 -1.55
CA VAL A 8 6.59 -26.45 -0.91
C VAL A 8 6.45 -25.86 0.49
N ASP A 9 6.84 -26.59 1.51
CA ASP A 9 6.91 -26.10 2.88
C ASP A 9 8.37 -26.03 3.35
N VAL A 10 8.72 -24.95 4.03
CA VAL A 10 10.08 -24.66 4.51
C VAL A 10 10.03 -24.40 6.01
N THR A 11 10.88 -25.08 6.78
CA THR A 11 10.97 -24.91 8.24
C THR A 11 12.42 -24.75 8.67
N PRO A 12 12.69 -23.97 9.73
CA PRO A 12 14.04 -23.89 10.29
C PRO A 12 14.55 -25.25 10.76
N VAL A 13 15.81 -25.56 10.45
CA VAL A 13 16.51 -26.73 11.02
C VAL A 13 16.83 -26.43 12.48
N ILE A 14 16.32 -27.28 13.39
CA ILE A 14 16.61 -27.17 14.81
C ILE A 14 17.57 -28.27 15.21
N LYS A 15 18.85 -27.94 15.27
CA LYS A 15 19.87 -28.72 15.91
C LYS A 15 19.96 -28.34 17.40
N SER A 16 20.62 -29.17 18.22
CA SER A 16 20.82 -28.89 19.64
C SER A 16 21.38 -27.48 19.85
N GLY A 17 20.65 -26.65 20.59
CA GLY A 17 20.99 -25.24 20.87
C GLY A 17 20.51 -24.22 19.85
N MET A 18 19.89 -24.62 18.73
CA MET A 18 19.25 -23.71 17.78
C MET A 18 17.79 -23.44 18.18
N ILE A 19 17.32 -22.25 17.90
CA ILE A 19 15.97 -21.78 18.24
C ILE A 19 15.29 -21.30 16.95
N ASP A 20 14.03 -21.68 16.77
CA ASP A 20 13.16 -21.04 15.78
C ASP A 20 12.93 -19.57 16.20
N THR A 21 13.62 -18.66 15.55
CA THR A 21 13.61 -17.22 15.90
C THR A 21 12.25 -16.59 15.61
N ARG A 22 11.54 -17.07 14.57
CA ARG A 22 10.18 -16.63 14.22
C ARG A 22 9.19 -17.11 15.30
N ALA A 23 9.23 -18.37 15.67
CA ALA A 23 8.43 -18.92 16.76
C ALA A 23 8.67 -18.18 18.07
N ARG A 24 9.94 -17.87 18.40
CA ARG A 24 10.28 -17.10 19.60
C ARG A 24 9.70 -15.69 19.58
N SER A 25 9.68 -15.03 18.45
CA SER A 25 9.09 -13.69 18.30
C SER A 25 7.58 -13.74 18.45
N VAL A 26 6.94 -14.70 17.82
CA VAL A 26 5.48 -14.93 17.93
C VAL A 26 5.08 -15.30 19.36
N ALA A 27 5.84 -16.14 20.05
CA ALA A 27 5.56 -16.50 21.43
C ALA A 27 5.49 -15.29 22.39
N LYS A 28 6.15 -14.19 22.06
CA LYS A 28 6.11 -12.96 22.90
C LYS A 28 4.77 -12.23 22.80
N ILE A 29 4.09 -12.30 21.67
CA ILE A 29 2.81 -11.62 21.43
C ILE A 29 1.62 -12.48 21.86
N ILE A 30 1.78 -13.79 22.02
CA ILE A 30 0.73 -14.68 22.54
C ILE A 30 0.44 -14.33 24.01
N PRO A 31 -0.85 -14.12 24.38
CA PRO A 31 -1.23 -13.84 25.77
C PRO A 31 -0.67 -14.87 26.75
N VAL A 32 -0.17 -14.41 27.88
CA VAL A 32 0.52 -15.28 28.87
C VAL A 32 -0.34 -16.47 29.32
N ARG A 33 -1.65 -16.27 29.47
CA ARG A 33 -2.60 -17.33 29.84
C ARG A 33 -2.62 -18.47 28.83
N ILE A 34 -2.56 -18.15 27.51
CA ILE A 34 -2.55 -19.12 26.42
C ILE A 34 -1.17 -19.72 26.26
N ARG A 35 -0.13 -18.89 26.29
CA ARG A 35 1.27 -19.32 26.16
C ARG A 35 1.68 -20.38 27.19
N LYS A 36 1.16 -20.29 28.41
CA LYS A 36 1.42 -21.28 29.46
C LYS A 36 0.85 -22.67 29.17
N LYS A 37 -0.12 -22.77 28.26
CA LYS A 37 -0.73 -24.03 27.84
C LYS A 37 -0.04 -24.65 26.61
N ILE A 38 0.96 -23.98 26.04
CA ILE A 38 1.73 -24.42 24.88
C ILE A 38 3.11 -24.90 25.34
N SER A 39 3.44 -26.15 25.08
CA SER A 39 4.73 -26.74 25.42
C SER A 39 5.80 -26.39 24.41
N ASN A 40 5.42 -26.32 23.11
CA ASN A 40 6.35 -25.98 22.04
C ASN A 40 5.60 -25.23 20.91
N LEU A 41 6.30 -24.32 20.24
CA LEU A 41 5.84 -23.59 19.07
C LEU A 41 6.95 -23.59 18.01
N ARG A 42 6.57 -23.94 16.77
CA ARG A 42 7.44 -23.87 15.60
C ARG A 42 6.73 -23.22 14.44
N THR A 43 7.49 -22.77 13.45
CA THR A 43 6.93 -22.12 12.26
C THR A 43 7.40 -22.80 10.98
N SER A 44 6.55 -22.73 9.95
CA SER A 44 6.98 -23.01 8.56
C SER A 44 6.42 -21.95 7.62
N LEU A 45 7.12 -21.75 6.50
CA LEU A 45 6.62 -21.02 5.33
C LEU A 45 6.12 -22.05 4.33
N GLY A 46 4.97 -21.77 3.72
CA GLY A 46 4.42 -22.60 2.66
C GLY A 46 4.25 -21.79 1.38
N TYR A 47 4.58 -22.42 0.25
CA TYR A 47 4.37 -21.88 -1.08
C TYR A 47 3.49 -22.85 -1.87
N THR A 48 2.29 -22.41 -2.22
CA THR A 48 1.39 -23.17 -3.06
C THR A 48 1.56 -22.69 -4.50
N ILE A 49 2.03 -23.58 -5.38
CA ILE A 49 2.39 -23.28 -6.77
C ILE A 49 1.34 -23.88 -7.69
N LYS A 50 0.72 -23.06 -8.52
CA LYS A 50 -0.30 -23.43 -9.50
C LYS A 50 0.25 -23.27 -10.92
N GLY A 51 0.13 -24.31 -11.76
CA GLY A 51 0.51 -24.27 -13.17
C GLY A 51 0.98 -25.61 -13.72
N ASP A 52 1.65 -25.58 -14.88
CA ASP A 52 2.29 -26.77 -15.49
C ASP A 52 3.66 -27.01 -14.85
N PHE A 53 3.67 -27.69 -13.71
CA PHE A 53 4.85 -27.89 -12.87
C PHE A 53 4.90 -29.34 -12.37
N SER A 54 6.07 -29.97 -12.42
CA SER A 54 6.26 -31.34 -11.96
C SER A 54 6.76 -31.39 -10.50
N GLU A 55 6.59 -32.55 -9.86
CA GLU A 55 7.13 -32.78 -8.51
C GLU A 55 8.65 -32.64 -8.46
N GLU A 56 9.36 -33.15 -9.48
CA GLU A 56 10.83 -33.01 -9.58
C GLU A 56 11.25 -31.53 -9.69
N GLN A 57 10.47 -30.72 -10.44
CA GLN A 57 10.71 -29.27 -10.54
C GLN A 57 10.43 -28.58 -9.21
N ALA A 58 9.39 -28.99 -8.49
CA ALA A 58 9.10 -28.47 -7.16
C ALA A 58 10.20 -28.83 -6.15
N GLU A 59 10.72 -30.05 -6.19
CA GLU A 59 11.86 -30.46 -5.36
C GLU A 59 13.14 -29.67 -5.68
N HIS A 60 13.39 -29.42 -6.96
CA HIS A 60 14.52 -28.59 -7.37
C HIS A 60 14.35 -27.15 -6.87
N ALA A 61 13.19 -26.54 -7.10
CA ALA A 61 12.89 -25.20 -6.61
C ALA A 61 12.97 -25.10 -5.09
N ALA A 62 12.49 -26.10 -4.36
CA ALA A 62 12.58 -26.17 -2.91
C ALA A 62 14.02 -26.03 -2.39
N LYS A 63 14.97 -26.64 -3.09
CA LYS A 63 16.39 -26.65 -2.70
C LYS A 63 17.15 -25.41 -3.16
N VAL A 64 16.87 -24.89 -4.36
CA VAL A 64 17.67 -23.79 -4.95
C VAL A 64 17.08 -22.41 -4.73
N LEU A 65 15.77 -22.32 -4.46
CA LEU A 65 15.05 -21.06 -4.36
C LEU A 65 14.42 -20.84 -2.98
N PHE A 66 13.72 -21.85 -2.43
CA PHE A 66 12.85 -21.64 -1.27
C PHE A 66 13.50 -21.90 0.08
N SER A 67 14.57 -22.68 0.17
CA SER A 67 15.22 -23.02 1.44
C SER A 67 16.71 -22.73 1.45
N ASP A 68 17.19 -22.16 2.57
CA ASP A 68 18.62 -22.07 2.85
C ASP A 68 19.14 -23.44 3.30
N PRO A 69 20.16 -24.01 2.61
CA PRO A 69 20.61 -25.37 2.87
C PRO A 69 21.29 -25.56 4.23
N ILE A 70 21.66 -24.48 4.92
CA ILE A 70 22.33 -24.51 6.23
C ILE A 70 21.32 -24.40 7.36
N THR A 71 20.36 -23.48 7.24
CA THR A 71 19.45 -23.08 8.32
C THR A 71 18.04 -23.60 8.16
N GLU A 72 17.68 -24.09 6.98
CA GLU A 72 16.32 -24.51 6.66
C GLU A 72 16.28 -25.89 6.01
N GLN A 73 15.13 -26.52 6.09
CA GLN A 73 14.79 -27.75 5.39
C GLN A 73 13.44 -27.58 4.72
N SER A 74 13.26 -28.24 3.59
CA SER A 74 12.03 -28.15 2.79
C SER A 74 11.43 -29.53 2.52
N SER A 75 10.13 -29.53 2.26
CA SER A 75 9.35 -30.69 1.84
C SER A 75 8.42 -30.28 0.70
N THR A 76 8.28 -31.16 -0.29
CA THR A 76 7.35 -30.97 -1.42
C THR A 76 6.17 -31.92 -1.29
N ASN A 77 4.95 -31.43 -1.62
CA ASN A 77 3.69 -32.18 -1.55
C ASN A 77 3.42 -32.86 -0.21
N GLY A 78 4.26 -32.60 0.76
CA GLY A 78 4.02 -32.96 2.12
C GLY A 78 2.90 -32.08 2.64
N SER A 79 1.72 -32.63 2.76
CA SER A 79 0.74 -31.97 3.58
C SER A 79 1.29 -31.82 4.99
N ILE A 80 1.12 -30.65 5.57
CA ILE A 80 1.36 -30.43 6.99
C ILE A 80 0.65 -31.55 7.77
N GLY A 81 1.41 -32.37 8.45
CA GLY A 81 0.90 -33.56 9.17
C GLY A 81 0.96 -34.89 8.40
N SER A 82 1.57 -34.95 7.23
CA SER A 82 1.86 -36.22 6.53
C SER A 82 3.19 -36.85 6.95
N GLY A 83 3.89 -36.29 7.94
CA GLY A 83 5.21 -36.76 8.38
C GLY A 83 6.37 -36.31 7.52
N LEU A 84 6.15 -35.39 6.58
CA LEU A 84 7.16 -35.00 5.58
C LEU A 84 7.89 -33.70 5.92
N LEU A 85 7.48 -32.96 6.96
CA LEU A 85 8.26 -31.85 7.52
C LEU A 85 8.92 -32.29 8.82
N PRO A 86 10.21 -32.63 8.81
CA PRO A 86 10.88 -33.13 10.02
C PRO A 86 10.76 -32.15 11.20
N GLY A 87 10.27 -32.64 12.32
CA GLY A 87 10.15 -31.89 13.57
C GLY A 87 8.88 -31.04 13.71
N VAL A 88 7.91 -31.16 12.80
CA VAL A 88 6.58 -30.53 12.93
C VAL A 88 5.42 -31.48 12.71
N GLU A 89 5.68 -32.71 12.33
CA GLU A 89 4.73 -33.78 12.03
C GLU A 89 3.87 -34.20 13.23
N GLU A 90 4.38 -34.04 14.44
CA GLU A 90 3.72 -34.45 15.69
C GLU A 90 3.00 -33.30 16.40
N SER A 91 2.86 -32.13 15.76
CA SER A 91 2.14 -31.01 16.38
C SER A 91 0.66 -31.36 16.62
N ASP A 92 0.10 -30.98 17.76
CA ASP A 92 -1.32 -31.20 18.07
C ASP A 92 -2.21 -30.36 17.15
N ILE A 93 -1.85 -29.09 16.95
CA ILE A 93 -2.57 -28.14 16.12
C ILE A 93 -1.58 -27.37 15.26
N THR A 94 -1.97 -27.11 14.03
CA THR A 94 -1.31 -26.13 13.15
C THR A 94 -2.30 -25.02 12.79
N ILE A 95 -1.91 -23.77 13.01
CA ILE A 95 -2.65 -22.61 12.54
C ILE A 95 -1.94 -22.10 11.29
N GLN A 96 -2.62 -22.20 10.15
CA GLN A 96 -2.12 -21.74 8.87
C GLN A 96 -2.77 -20.40 8.51
N VAL A 97 -1.94 -19.42 8.16
CA VAL A 97 -2.35 -18.06 7.79
C VAL A 97 -1.87 -17.78 6.37
N GLY A 98 -2.74 -17.22 5.54
CA GLY A 98 -2.42 -16.81 4.17
C GLY A 98 -3.28 -15.63 3.76
N TYR A 99 -2.87 -14.91 2.72
CA TYR A 99 -3.64 -13.76 2.26
C TYR A 99 -4.97 -14.16 1.60
N LYS A 100 -5.95 -13.28 1.71
CA LYS A 100 -7.21 -13.38 0.97
C LYS A 100 -6.96 -13.14 -0.52
N ALA A 101 -7.88 -13.63 -1.35
CA ALA A 101 -7.85 -13.34 -2.77
C ALA A 101 -7.91 -11.82 -3.03
N GLY A 102 -7.08 -11.32 -3.94
CA GLY A 102 -6.97 -9.89 -4.26
C GLY A 102 -6.03 -9.07 -3.38
N VAL A 103 -5.54 -9.62 -2.28
CA VAL A 103 -4.52 -8.97 -1.44
C VAL A 103 -3.12 -9.25 -2.01
N THR A 104 -2.26 -8.24 -2.02
CA THR A 104 -0.88 -8.38 -2.50
C THR A 104 -0.06 -9.29 -1.59
N ASP A 105 0.51 -10.34 -2.15
CA ASP A 105 1.39 -11.29 -1.48
C ASP A 105 2.83 -11.12 -2.01
N ASN A 106 3.62 -10.26 -1.37
CA ASN A 106 5.00 -9.95 -1.81
C ASN A 106 5.92 -11.18 -1.81
N LYS A 107 5.70 -12.12 -0.87
CA LYS A 107 6.50 -13.35 -0.84
C LYS A 107 6.17 -14.25 -2.03
N ALA A 108 4.90 -14.34 -2.38
CA ALA A 108 4.47 -15.09 -3.56
C ALA A 108 4.98 -14.44 -4.85
N MET A 109 4.93 -13.11 -4.95
CA MET A 109 5.47 -12.37 -6.11
C MET A 109 6.99 -12.60 -6.27
N ALA A 110 7.75 -12.50 -5.20
CA ALA A 110 9.18 -12.78 -5.21
C ALA A 110 9.47 -14.26 -5.58
N ALA A 111 8.62 -15.18 -5.12
CA ALA A 111 8.72 -16.59 -5.47
C ALA A 111 8.39 -16.84 -6.96
N GLU A 112 7.37 -16.15 -7.53
CA GLU A 112 7.06 -16.20 -8.97
C GLU A 112 8.23 -15.71 -9.82
N ASP A 113 8.84 -14.58 -9.44
CA ASP A 113 10.02 -14.02 -10.13
C ASP A 113 11.23 -14.97 -10.05
N GLY A 114 11.46 -15.56 -8.88
CA GLY A 114 12.51 -16.58 -8.71
C GLY A 114 12.25 -17.83 -9.55
N LEU A 115 11.02 -18.35 -9.54
CA LEU A 115 10.63 -19.50 -10.37
C LEU A 115 10.77 -19.20 -11.86
N LYS A 116 10.43 -18.00 -12.30
CA LYS A 116 10.61 -17.57 -13.69
C LYS A 116 12.10 -17.52 -14.09
N THR A 117 12.98 -17.18 -13.15
CA THR A 117 14.43 -17.20 -13.37
C THR A 117 14.96 -18.63 -13.51
N VAL A 118 14.48 -19.56 -12.67
CA VAL A 118 14.91 -20.96 -12.68
C VAL A 118 14.26 -21.76 -13.83
N PHE A 119 13.00 -21.42 -14.16
CA PHE A 119 12.16 -22.08 -15.18
C PHE A 119 11.54 -21.05 -16.15
N PRO A 120 12.33 -20.45 -17.08
CA PRO A 120 11.89 -19.32 -17.92
C PRO A 120 10.67 -19.62 -18.78
N ASP A 121 10.48 -20.87 -19.18
CA ASP A 121 9.39 -21.31 -20.06
C ASP A 121 8.09 -21.64 -19.30
N LYS A 122 8.08 -21.46 -17.97
CA LYS A 122 6.90 -21.79 -17.15
C LYS A 122 6.17 -20.54 -16.70
N HIS A 123 4.84 -20.61 -16.81
CA HIS A 123 3.92 -19.61 -16.24
C HIS A 123 3.31 -20.19 -14.96
N LEU A 124 3.86 -19.80 -13.83
CA LEU A 124 3.48 -20.32 -12.52
C LEU A 124 2.89 -19.20 -11.68
N LYS A 125 1.89 -19.53 -10.90
CA LYS A 125 1.29 -18.67 -9.89
C LYS A 125 1.60 -19.22 -8.52
N VAL A 126 1.90 -18.34 -7.57
CA VAL A 126 2.25 -18.73 -6.20
C VAL A 126 1.33 -18.04 -5.21
N ALA A 127 1.03 -18.71 -4.13
CA ALA A 127 0.43 -18.13 -2.92
C ALA A 127 1.29 -18.54 -1.71
N SER A 128 1.59 -17.59 -0.84
CA SER A 128 2.38 -17.86 0.36
C SER A 128 1.52 -18.05 1.61
N THR A 129 2.02 -18.84 2.55
CA THR A 129 1.38 -19.04 3.85
C THR A 129 2.43 -19.10 4.95
N VAL A 130 2.03 -18.72 6.17
CA VAL A 130 2.79 -18.98 7.39
C VAL A 130 2.02 -19.97 8.22
N SER A 131 2.69 -21.01 8.71
CA SER A 131 2.08 -22.00 9.59
C SER A 131 2.74 -21.97 10.97
N TYR A 132 1.90 -22.00 12.00
CA TYR A 132 2.28 -22.06 13.40
C TYR A 132 1.93 -23.44 13.94
N HIS A 133 2.92 -24.24 14.27
CA HIS A 133 2.78 -25.60 14.78
C HIS A 133 2.87 -25.58 16.29
N LEU A 134 1.84 -26.08 16.96
CA LEU A 134 1.66 -26.01 18.41
C LEU A 134 1.60 -27.41 19.02
N TRP A 135 2.35 -27.61 20.08
CA TRP A 135 2.25 -28.74 20.99
C TRP A 135 1.61 -28.24 22.29
N LEU A 136 0.53 -28.85 22.69
CA LEU A 136 -0.29 -28.41 23.79
C LEU A 136 0.03 -29.17 25.07
N MET A 137 -0.01 -28.50 26.21
CA MET A 137 0.02 -29.14 27.55
C MET A 137 -1.40 -29.47 28.03
N GLU A 138 -2.39 -28.77 27.53
CA GLU A 138 -3.80 -28.88 27.91
C GLU A 138 -4.66 -28.83 26.63
N GLU A 139 -5.73 -29.59 26.59
CA GLU A 139 -6.65 -29.61 25.42
C GLU A 139 -7.49 -28.32 25.32
N ASP A 140 -7.74 -27.65 26.45
CA ASP A 140 -8.54 -26.42 26.53
C ASP A 140 -7.69 -25.17 26.27
N VAL A 141 -7.31 -24.95 25.02
CA VAL A 141 -6.65 -23.73 24.54
C VAL A 141 -7.64 -22.85 23.80
N ASP A 142 -7.75 -21.59 24.19
CA ASP A 142 -8.57 -20.59 23.52
C ASP A 142 -7.98 -20.24 22.14
N LEU A 143 -8.41 -21.02 21.14
CA LEU A 143 -7.95 -20.90 19.76
C LEU A 143 -8.44 -19.60 19.10
N SER A 144 -9.60 -19.07 19.52
CA SER A 144 -10.11 -17.79 19.00
C SER A 144 -9.17 -16.65 19.36
N SER A 145 -8.88 -16.48 20.64
CA SER A 145 -7.91 -15.47 21.08
C SER A 145 -6.49 -15.69 20.51
N LEU A 146 -6.12 -16.94 20.21
CA LEU A 146 -4.82 -17.21 19.60
C LEU A 146 -4.79 -16.81 18.13
N THR A 147 -5.85 -17.11 17.37
CA THR A 147 -5.94 -16.71 15.95
C THR A 147 -6.03 -15.20 15.80
N GLU A 148 -6.74 -14.48 16.66
CA GLU A 148 -6.78 -13.00 16.65
C GLU A 148 -5.39 -12.36 16.76
N VAL A 149 -4.47 -13.01 17.47
CA VAL A 149 -3.09 -12.52 17.61
C VAL A 149 -2.22 -12.89 16.40
N LEU A 150 -2.48 -14.04 15.77
CA LEU A 150 -1.63 -14.62 14.73
C LEU A 150 -1.95 -14.15 13.32
N HIS A 151 -3.13 -13.59 13.05
CA HIS A 151 -3.50 -13.11 11.73
C HIS A 151 -4.16 -11.72 11.78
N ASN A 152 -4.22 -11.09 10.63
CA ASN A 152 -5.00 -9.87 10.42
C ASN A 152 -6.29 -10.24 9.66
N PRO A 153 -7.46 -10.26 10.32
CA PRO A 153 -8.71 -10.69 9.69
C PRO A 153 -9.17 -9.81 8.52
N MET A 154 -8.60 -8.62 8.35
CA MET A 154 -8.89 -7.76 7.21
C MET A 154 -8.23 -8.29 5.92
N LEU A 155 -6.99 -8.72 5.99
CA LEU A 155 -6.16 -9.09 4.84
C LEU A 155 -5.95 -10.58 4.69
N GLU A 156 -6.04 -11.31 5.79
CA GLU A 156 -5.63 -12.71 5.88
C GLU A 156 -6.81 -13.63 6.17
N GLN A 157 -6.66 -14.86 5.76
CA GLN A 157 -7.51 -15.99 6.10
C GLN A 157 -6.72 -16.98 6.94
N VAL A 158 -7.44 -17.70 7.80
CA VAL A 158 -6.85 -18.66 8.73
C VAL A 158 -7.50 -20.02 8.60
N SER A 159 -6.69 -21.08 8.68
CA SER A 159 -7.17 -22.44 8.83
C SER A 159 -6.54 -23.08 10.07
N ILE A 160 -7.37 -23.77 10.85
CA ILE A 160 -6.95 -24.55 12.02
C ILE A 160 -6.92 -26.00 11.60
N ILE A 161 -5.75 -26.60 11.59
CA ILE A 161 -5.46 -27.93 11.10
C ILE A 161 -5.20 -28.86 12.28
N SER A 162 -6.03 -29.86 12.47
CA SER A 162 -5.89 -30.84 13.56
C SER A 162 -6.46 -32.20 13.17
N GLY A 163 -6.17 -33.24 13.98
CA GLY A 163 -6.70 -34.58 13.81
C GLY A 163 -6.19 -35.31 12.57
N LYS A 164 -7.00 -36.20 11.99
CA LYS A 164 -6.56 -37.20 10.99
C LYS A 164 -6.56 -36.72 9.54
N ASN A 165 -7.37 -35.77 9.16
CA ASN A 165 -7.49 -35.33 7.75
C ASN A 165 -6.90 -33.94 7.53
N ARG A 166 -5.63 -33.77 7.89
CA ARG A 166 -4.95 -32.46 7.87
C ARG A 166 -4.81 -31.88 6.46
N ALA A 167 -4.59 -32.69 5.46
CA ALA A 167 -4.42 -32.23 4.07
C ALA A 167 -5.65 -31.50 3.53
N ALA A 168 -6.86 -31.95 3.89
CA ALA A 168 -8.10 -31.32 3.46
C ALA A 168 -8.41 -29.99 4.17
N GLN A 169 -7.68 -29.69 5.25
CA GLN A 169 -7.84 -28.46 6.05
C GLN A 169 -6.86 -27.36 5.65
N LEU A 170 -5.93 -27.63 4.73
CA LEU A 170 -5.01 -26.62 4.20
C LEU A 170 -5.78 -25.51 3.49
N LEU A 171 -5.27 -24.28 3.62
CA LEU A 171 -5.76 -23.16 2.83
C LEU A 171 -5.66 -23.47 1.35
N GLN A 172 -6.74 -23.26 0.64
CA GLN A 172 -6.78 -23.40 -0.81
C GLN A 172 -6.05 -22.25 -1.48
N PHE A 173 -5.63 -22.45 -2.73
CA PHE A 173 -5.06 -21.39 -3.55
C PHE A 173 -6.09 -20.26 -3.70
N PRO A 174 -5.79 -19.02 -3.31
CA PRO A 174 -6.73 -17.92 -3.44
C PRO A 174 -7.05 -17.66 -4.91
N SER A 175 -8.33 -17.72 -5.28
CA SER A 175 -8.79 -17.47 -6.64
C SER A 175 -9.87 -16.42 -6.65
N LEU A 176 -9.80 -15.52 -7.62
CA LEU A 176 -10.87 -14.59 -7.95
C LEU A 176 -11.58 -15.11 -9.21
N ASP A 177 -12.86 -14.78 -9.35
CA ASP A 177 -13.60 -15.08 -10.57
C ASP A 177 -12.95 -14.38 -11.78
N GLU A 178 -12.70 -15.14 -12.87
CA GLU A 178 -12.03 -14.65 -14.07
C GLU A 178 -12.96 -13.82 -14.99
N GLN A 179 -13.69 -12.85 -14.45
CA GLN A 179 -14.38 -11.88 -15.32
C GLN A 179 -13.36 -10.93 -15.97
N ARG A 180 -13.38 -10.87 -17.29
CA ARG A 180 -12.30 -10.22 -18.07
C ARG A 180 -12.30 -8.70 -18.02
N TYR A 181 -13.43 -8.05 -17.98
CA TYR A 181 -13.57 -6.59 -18.02
C TYR A 181 -14.98 -6.23 -17.59
N ILE A 182 -15.09 -5.30 -16.67
CA ILE A 182 -16.36 -4.73 -16.24
C ILE A 182 -16.47 -3.34 -16.86
N PRO A 183 -17.39 -3.13 -17.81
CA PRO A 183 -17.56 -1.83 -18.43
C PRO A 183 -18.09 -0.80 -17.41
N PRO A 184 -17.87 0.51 -17.65
CA PRO A 184 -18.43 1.57 -16.81
C PRO A 184 -19.96 1.47 -16.74
N ASN A 185 -20.50 1.67 -15.53
CA ASN A 185 -21.93 1.77 -15.30
C ASN A 185 -22.36 3.23 -15.20
N THR A 186 -23.58 3.52 -15.62
CA THR A 186 -24.19 4.85 -15.45
C THR A 186 -24.86 4.94 -14.09
N VAL A 187 -24.54 5.98 -13.31
CA VAL A 187 -25.12 6.24 -11.98
C VAL A 187 -26.20 7.31 -12.11
N ASN A 188 -27.46 6.95 -11.84
CA ASN A 188 -28.56 7.90 -11.88
C ASN A 188 -28.51 8.84 -10.66
N LEU A 189 -28.26 10.11 -10.89
CA LEU A 189 -28.27 11.16 -9.87
C LEU A 189 -29.57 12.00 -9.89
N ASP A 190 -30.54 11.70 -10.77
CA ASP A 190 -31.84 12.39 -10.76
C ASP A 190 -32.81 11.77 -9.75
N VAL A 191 -32.45 11.92 -8.49
CA VAL A 191 -33.08 11.30 -7.31
C VAL A 191 -33.19 12.36 -6.19
N ASP A 192 -33.86 12.01 -5.10
CA ASP A 192 -33.99 12.86 -3.91
C ASP A 192 -32.70 12.87 -3.04
N ASP A 193 -32.68 13.79 -2.06
CA ASP A 193 -31.54 14.01 -1.18
C ASP A 193 -31.13 12.77 -0.39
N SER A 194 -32.09 11.96 0.06
CA SER A 194 -31.81 10.72 0.81
C SER A 194 -31.09 9.70 -0.08
N THR A 195 -31.62 9.49 -1.29
CA THR A 195 -31.04 8.57 -2.25
C THR A 195 -29.65 9.03 -2.73
N LEU A 196 -29.42 10.36 -2.85
CA LEU A 196 -28.09 10.90 -3.14
C LEU A 196 -27.08 10.52 -2.05
N MET A 197 -27.47 10.61 -0.77
CA MET A 197 -26.61 10.22 0.33
C MET A 197 -26.39 8.70 0.37
N ASP A 198 -27.42 7.90 0.10
CA ASP A 198 -27.28 6.45 -0.02
C ASP A 198 -26.28 6.06 -1.12
N ILE A 199 -26.26 6.76 -2.25
CA ILE A 199 -25.28 6.56 -3.32
C ILE A 199 -23.86 6.87 -2.82
N SER A 200 -23.67 8.00 -2.11
CA SER A 200 -22.37 8.35 -1.55
C SER A 200 -21.88 7.35 -0.51
N GLU A 201 -22.75 6.95 0.42
CA GLU A 201 -22.40 6.03 1.51
C GLU A 201 -22.12 4.62 0.98
N ASN A 202 -23.00 4.06 0.14
CA ASN A 202 -22.83 2.73 -0.43
C ASN A 202 -21.64 2.62 -1.40
N GLY A 203 -21.36 3.73 -2.13
CA GLY A 203 -20.19 3.85 -3.01
C GLY A 203 -18.89 4.19 -2.28
N LEU A 204 -18.94 4.44 -0.96
CA LEU A 204 -17.78 4.89 -0.18
C LEU A 204 -17.12 6.16 -0.75
N LEU A 205 -17.92 7.04 -1.37
CA LEU A 205 -17.42 8.24 -2.05
C LEU A 205 -16.98 9.34 -1.07
N ALA A 206 -17.45 9.30 0.18
CA ALA A 206 -17.20 10.30 1.22
C ALA A 206 -17.58 11.75 0.79
N LEU A 207 -18.56 11.88 -0.11
CA LEU A 207 -19.14 13.15 -0.53
C LEU A 207 -20.33 13.51 0.36
N ASN A 208 -20.39 14.76 0.79
CA ASN A 208 -21.52 15.27 1.55
C ASN A 208 -22.69 15.65 0.62
N LEU A 209 -23.86 15.99 1.20
CA LEU A 209 -25.05 16.29 0.43
C LEU A 209 -24.90 17.50 -0.50
N GLU A 210 -24.17 18.53 -0.08
CA GLU A 210 -23.96 19.74 -0.89
C GLU A 210 -23.08 19.41 -2.11
N GLU A 211 -22.06 18.60 -1.93
CA GLU A 211 -21.19 18.11 -2.99
C GLU A 211 -21.95 17.23 -3.99
N MET A 212 -22.74 16.29 -3.49
CA MET A 212 -23.60 15.45 -4.32
C MET A 212 -24.63 16.28 -5.12
N LYS A 213 -25.21 17.33 -4.52
CA LYS A 213 -26.09 18.28 -5.21
C LYS A 213 -25.35 19.11 -6.24
N ALA A 214 -24.13 19.52 -6.00
CA ALA A 214 -23.32 20.22 -6.99
C ALA A 214 -23.08 19.35 -8.23
N ILE A 215 -22.72 18.08 -8.02
CA ILE A 215 -22.57 17.10 -9.09
C ILE A 215 -23.89 16.88 -9.83
N GLN A 216 -25.00 16.66 -9.10
CA GLN A 216 -26.33 16.51 -9.70
C GLN A 216 -26.70 17.74 -10.57
N SER A 217 -26.43 18.95 -10.07
CA SER A 217 -26.72 20.20 -10.81
C SER A 217 -25.90 20.32 -12.09
N TYR A 218 -24.64 19.87 -12.07
CA TYR A 218 -23.78 19.84 -13.25
C TYR A 218 -24.36 18.95 -14.36
N TYR A 219 -24.86 17.75 -14.02
CA TYR A 219 -25.47 16.84 -15.00
C TYR A 219 -26.89 17.27 -15.45
N ARG A 220 -27.58 18.10 -14.67
CA ARG A 220 -28.85 18.73 -15.07
C ARG A 220 -28.67 19.94 -16.00
N ASN A 221 -27.46 20.47 -16.15
CA ASN A 221 -27.18 21.61 -17.00
C ASN A 221 -27.25 21.25 -18.49
N LYS A 222 -28.03 22.00 -19.27
CA LYS A 222 -28.22 21.75 -20.71
C LYS A 222 -26.92 21.81 -21.55
N SER A 223 -26.00 22.71 -21.22
CA SER A 223 -24.72 22.83 -21.93
C SER A 223 -23.86 21.61 -21.68
N THR A 224 -23.84 21.09 -20.45
CA THR A 224 -23.18 19.83 -20.07
C THR A 224 -23.77 18.66 -20.86
N GLN A 225 -25.09 18.53 -20.87
CA GLN A 225 -25.80 17.46 -21.60
C GLN A 225 -25.44 17.45 -23.09
N THR A 226 -25.54 18.62 -23.77
CA THR A 226 -25.15 18.73 -25.18
C THR A 226 -23.68 18.39 -25.43
N SER A 227 -22.78 18.86 -24.59
CA SER A 227 -21.36 18.53 -24.70
C SER A 227 -21.09 17.02 -24.54
N ARG A 228 -21.82 16.36 -23.63
CA ARG A 228 -21.71 14.92 -23.40
C ARG A 228 -22.27 14.09 -24.57
N GLU A 229 -23.42 14.50 -25.12
CA GLU A 229 -24.00 13.88 -26.31
C GLU A 229 -23.03 13.89 -27.49
N THR A 230 -22.33 15.00 -27.73
CA THR A 230 -21.32 15.10 -28.80
C THR A 230 -20.14 14.17 -28.62
N ARG A 231 -19.90 13.71 -27.41
CA ARG A 231 -18.84 12.75 -27.04
C ARG A 231 -19.34 11.31 -26.90
N ASN A 232 -20.61 11.04 -27.22
CA ASN A 232 -21.26 9.74 -27.00
C ASN A 232 -21.23 9.27 -25.54
N LEU A 233 -21.33 10.20 -24.59
CA LEU A 233 -21.43 9.92 -23.15
C LEU A 233 -22.89 10.03 -22.69
N PRO A 234 -23.29 9.35 -21.59
CA PRO A 234 -24.61 9.51 -20.99
C PRO A 234 -24.87 10.98 -20.64
N PRO A 235 -25.91 11.65 -21.24
CA PRO A 235 -26.05 13.09 -21.09
C PRO A 235 -26.50 13.56 -19.71
N HIS A 236 -27.31 12.74 -19.00
CA HIS A 236 -27.99 13.13 -17.78
C HIS A 236 -27.36 12.59 -16.49
N SER A 237 -26.34 11.75 -16.61
CA SER A 237 -25.78 11.02 -15.48
C SER A 237 -24.30 10.77 -15.68
N PRO A 238 -23.49 10.74 -14.60
CA PRO A 238 -22.11 10.28 -14.67
C PRO A 238 -22.03 8.78 -14.92
N THR A 239 -20.91 8.34 -15.39
CA THR A 239 -20.46 6.97 -15.16
C THR A 239 -19.90 6.82 -13.74
N ASP A 240 -19.81 5.59 -13.24
CA ASP A 240 -19.13 5.29 -11.98
C ASP A 240 -17.68 5.79 -11.97
N VAL A 241 -16.97 5.67 -13.11
CA VAL A 241 -15.59 6.17 -13.29
C VAL A 241 -15.51 7.69 -13.04
N GLU A 242 -16.44 8.45 -13.62
CA GLU A 242 -16.49 9.92 -13.45
C GLU A 242 -16.82 10.30 -12.00
N LEU A 243 -17.75 9.58 -11.37
CA LEU A 243 -18.17 9.84 -10.00
C LEU A 243 -17.03 9.54 -9.01
N GLU A 244 -16.33 8.43 -9.20
CA GLU A 244 -15.16 8.06 -8.40
C GLU A 244 -14.00 9.05 -8.57
N CYS A 245 -13.71 9.52 -9.79
CA CYS A 245 -12.74 10.57 -10.02
C CYS A 245 -13.07 11.85 -9.26
N LEU A 246 -14.35 12.28 -9.29
CA LEU A 246 -14.80 13.47 -8.56
C LEU A 246 -14.67 13.27 -7.06
N ALA A 247 -15.07 12.10 -6.55
CA ALA A 247 -14.96 11.76 -5.12
C ALA A 247 -13.51 11.81 -4.63
N GLN A 248 -12.58 11.23 -5.39
CA GLN A 248 -11.15 11.28 -5.06
C GLN A 248 -10.60 12.71 -5.09
N THR A 249 -10.87 13.45 -6.16
CA THR A 249 -10.41 14.84 -6.32
C THR A 249 -10.94 15.76 -5.22
N TRP A 250 -12.19 15.55 -4.78
CA TRP A 250 -12.84 16.35 -3.74
C TRP A 250 -12.69 15.78 -2.34
N SER A 251 -11.93 14.73 -2.16
CA SER A 251 -11.64 14.17 -0.81
C SER A 251 -10.90 15.20 0.06
N GLU A 252 -11.04 15.09 1.38
CA GLU A 252 -10.24 15.90 2.32
C GLU A 252 -8.73 15.70 2.09
N HIS A 253 -8.34 14.50 1.69
CA HIS A 253 -6.95 14.15 1.41
C HIS A 253 -6.37 14.95 0.23
N CYS A 254 -7.10 15.03 -0.90
CA CYS A 254 -6.61 15.71 -2.11
C CYS A 254 -6.88 17.21 -2.09
N SER A 255 -8.06 17.65 -1.62
CA SER A 255 -8.46 19.05 -1.65
C SER A 255 -8.05 19.85 -0.43
N HIS A 256 -7.66 19.18 0.67
CA HIS A 256 -7.32 19.83 1.94
C HIS A 256 -8.40 20.84 2.38
N LYS A 257 -9.68 20.45 2.36
CA LYS A 257 -10.85 21.33 2.55
C LYS A 257 -10.75 22.18 3.82
N ILE A 258 -10.38 21.56 4.96
CA ILE A 258 -10.25 22.26 6.24
C ILE A 258 -9.08 23.24 6.21
N PHE A 259 -7.92 22.86 5.65
CA PHE A 259 -6.76 23.73 5.54
C PHE A 259 -6.98 24.92 4.59
N SER A 260 -7.86 24.74 3.62
CA SER A 260 -8.23 25.77 2.63
C SER A 260 -9.49 26.54 3.00
N ALA A 261 -10.16 26.16 4.10
CA ALA A 261 -11.42 26.76 4.51
C ALA A 261 -11.25 28.19 5.06
N LYS A 262 -12.32 28.95 5.00
CA LYS A 262 -12.46 30.23 5.71
C LYS A 262 -12.88 29.94 7.15
N ILE A 263 -12.02 30.34 8.11
CA ILE A 263 -12.18 30.03 9.53
C ILE A 263 -12.49 31.33 10.29
N GLU A 264 -13.58 31.33 11.04
CA GLU A 264 -13.85 32.37 12.03
C GLU A 264 -13.25 31.96 13.37
N HIS A 265 -12.22 32.68 13.79
CA HIS A 265 -11.54 32.45 15.06
C HIS A 265 -12.03 33.44 16.10
N ILE A 266 -12.34 32.95 17.29
CA ILE A 266 -12.73 33.74 18.45
C ILE A 266 -11.77 33.42 19.59
N ASP A 267 -10.99 34.40 20.01
CA ASP A 267 -10.22 34.31 21.23
C ASP A 267 -11.16 34.39 22.44
N THR A 268 -11.24 33.35 23.23
CA THR A 268 -12.17 33.27 24.37
C THR A 268 -11.70 34.07 25.58
N GLU A 269 -10.45 34.46 25.65
CA GLU A 269 -9.90 35.28 26.76
C GLU A 269 -10.09 36.77 26.48
N THR A 270 -9.85 37.21 25.25
CA THR A 270 -9.95 38.62 24.85
C THR A 270 -11.29 38.98 24.23
N GLY A 271 -12.05 38.02 23.71
CA GLY A 271 -13.25 38.19 22.91
C GLY A 271 -13.00 38.72 21.51
N GLU A 272 -11.73 38.77 21.09
CA GLU A 272 -11.34 39.23 19.74
C GLU A 272 -11.79 38.23 18.69
N LYS A 273 -12.33 38.72 17.57
CA LYS A 273 -12.74 37.93 16.43
C LYS A 273 -11.82 38.21 15.23
N SER A 274 -11.33 37.18 14.62
CA SER A 274 -10.54 37.28 13.39
C SER A 274 -11.03 36.25 12.36
N THR A 275 -10.83 36.55 11.09
CA THR A 275 -11.11 35.62 10.01
C THR A 275 -9.81 35.21 9.33
N ILE A 276 -9.58 33.90 9.23
CA ILE A 276 -8.44 33.32 8.51
C ILE A 276 -8.97 32.74 7.21
N ASP A 277 -8.51 33.25 6.08
CA ASP A 277 -8.88 32.74 4.76
C ASP A 277 -7.78 31.78 4.29
N SER A 278 -8.03 30.49 4.44
CA SER A 278 -7.07 29.39 4.22
C SER A 278 -5.83 29.44 5.15
N LEU A 279 -5.79 28.54 6.12
CA LEU A 279 -4.59 28.36 6.97
C LEU A 279 -3.33 28.13 6.16
N PHE A 280 -3.41 27.26 5.14
CA PHE A 280 -2.31 26.93 4.28
C PHE A 280 -1.77 28.16 3.52
N LYS A 281 -2.67 28.89 2.84
CA LYS A 281 -2.30 30.08 2.07
C LYS A 281 -1.74 31.18 2.96
N THR A 282 -2.39 31.45 4.09
CA THR A 282 -2.06 32.56 4.97
C THR A 282 -0.77 32.34 5.74
N HIS A 283 -0.59 31.13 6.29
CA HIS A 283 0.49 30.85 7.26
C HIS A 283 1.65 30.00 6.71
N ILE A 284 1.49 29.39 5.54
CA ILE A 284 2.54 28.56 4.91
C ILE A 284 2.98 29.17 3.57
N VAL A 285 2.05 29.31 2.61
CA VAL A 285 2.39 29.77 1.24
C VAL A 285 2.89 31.22 1.25
N SER A 286 2.14 32.14 1.89
CA SER A 286 2.51 33.57 1.89
C SER A 286 3.89 33.81 2.53
N PRO A 287 4.18 33.32 3.76
CA PRO A 287 5.52 33.49 4.34
C PRO A 287 6.65 32.84 3.52
N THR A 288 6.37 31.69 2.90
CA THR A 288 7.35 31.03 2.02
C THR A 288 7.63 31.88 0.77
N SER A 289 6.59 32.49 0.19
CA SER A 289 6.73 33.39 -0.95
C SER A 289 7.53 34.65 -0.58
N ASP A 290 7.31 35.21 0.62
CA ASP A 290 8.09 36.33 1.11
C ASP A 290 9.58 35.97 1.24
N ILE A 291 9.89 34.81 1.83
CA ILE A 291 11.25 34.30 1.94
C ILE A 291 11.88 34.07 0.55
N SER A 292 11.10 33.53 -0.40
CA SER A 292 11.60 33.25 -1.76
C SER A 292 12.05 34.50 -2.52
N ASN A 293 11.56 35.69 -2.15
CA ASN A 293 12.01 36.97 -2.72
C ASN A 293 13.40 37.38 -2.21
N ASP A 294 13.83 36.88 -1.07
CA ASP A 294 15.08 37.26 -0.41
C ASP A 294 16.19 36.22 -0.59
N VAL A 295 15.90 35.06 -1.19
CA VAL A 295 16.86 33.96 -1.37
C VAL A 295 16.81 33.41 -2.79
N ASP A 296 17.95 32.91 -3.28
CA ASP A 296 18.11 32.35 -4.63
C ASP A 296 18.23 30.81 -4.64
N TRP A 297 18.24 30.20 -3.48
CA TRP A 297 18.40 28.76 -3.35
C TRP A 297 17.07 27.98 -3.31
N LEU A 298 15.90 28.62 -3.19
CA LEU A 298 14.59 27.98 -3.37
C LEU A 298 14.29 27.80 -4.85
N LEU A 299 14.27 26.55 -5.34
CA LEU A 299 14.07 26.27 -6.76
C LEU A 299 12.62 25.88 -7.08
N SER A 300 11.97 25.09 -6.24
CA SER A 300 10.57 24.68 -6.41
C SER A 300 9.93 24.42 -5.05
N VAL A 301 8.75 25.01 -4.81
CA VAL A 301 7.94 24.79 -3.61
C VAL A 301 6.46 24.80 -3.98
N PHE A 302 5.66 23.87 -3.43
CA PHE A 302 4.21 23.72 -3.61
C PHE A 302 3.74 23.35 -5.04
N HIS A 303 4.63 22.97 -5.94
CA HIS A 303 4.31 22.69 -7.34
C HIS A 303 4.71 21.29 -7.81
N ASP A 304 5.34 20.51 -6.96
CA ASP A 304 5.86 19.19 -7.29
C ASP A 304 5.68 18.23 -6.10
N ASN A 305 6.01 16.95 -6.27
CA ASN A 305 5.95 15.94 -5.23
C ASN A 305 6.73 16.33 -3.95
N SER A 306 7.80 17.11 -4.09
CA SER A 306 8.54 17.65 -2.94
C SER A 306 9.15 19.02 -3.20
N GLY A 307 9.51 19.76 -2.14
CA GLY A 307 10.25 21.01 -2.24
C GLY A 307 11.70 20.77 -2.66
N VAL A 308 12.24 21.67 -3.51
CA VAL A 308 13.58 21.58 -4.07
C VAL A 308 14.39 22.82 -3.74
N ILE A 309 15.61 22.61 -3.23
CA ILE A 309 16.58 23.67 -2.96
C ILE A 309 17.89 23.45 -3.72
N ALA A 310 18.54 24.52 -4.11
CA ALA A 310 19.93 24.50 -4.57
C ALA A 310 20.85 24.18 -3.39
N TRP A 311 21.73 23.17 -3.52
CA TRP A 311 22.66 22.78 -2.47
C TRP A 311 24.09 23.20 -2.80
N THR A 312 24.52 22.90 -4.02
CA THR A 312 25.78 23.34 -4.61
C THR A 312 25.54 23.81 -6.04
N ASP A 313 26.57 24.23 -6.74
CA ASP A 313 26.47 24.61 -8.17
C ASP A 313 26.02 23.39 -9.03
N ASP A 314 26.37 22.17 -8.62
CA ASP A 314 26.10 20.93 -9.37
C ASP A 314 24.88 20.18 -8.89
N TRP A 315 24.43 20.38 -7.64
CA TRP A 315 23.44 19.52 -6.98
C TRP A 315 22.30 20.30 -6.33
N SER A 316 21.11 19.75 -6.45
CA SER A 316 19.90 20.15 -5.72
C SER A 316 19.49 19.06 -4.73
N LEU A 317 18.94 19.47 -3.59
CA LEU A 317 18.32 18.60 -2.62
C LEU A 317 16.80 18.78 -2.65
N CYS A 318 16.10 17.71 -2.34
CA CYS A 318 14.67 17.74 -2.10
C CYS A 318 14.31 16.91 -0.86
N MET A 319 13.18 17.22 -0.23
CA MET A 319 12.69 16.50 0.94
C MET A 319 11.17 16.41 0.94
N LYS A 320 10.68 15.24 1.23
CA LYS A 320 9.25 14.97 1.47
C LYS A 320 9.09 14.25 2.80
N ALA A 321 7.96 14.50 3.45
CA ALA A 321 7.55 13.78 4.63
C ALA A 321 6.04 13.56 4.59
N GLU A 322 5.64 12.34 4.91
CA GLU A 322 4.26 11.88 4.88
C GLU A 322 3.90 11.12 6.15
N THR A 323 2.63 11.13 6.51
CA THR A 323 2.10 10.28 7.59
C THR A 323 1.28 9.13 7.00
N HIS A 324 1.49 7.93 7.52
CA HIS A 324 0.74 6.72 7.13
C HIS A 324 0.07 6.08 8.36
N ASN A 325 -0.77 6.86 9.05
CA ASN A 325 -1.29 6.57 10.38
C ASN A 325 -2.39 5.51 10.37
N SER A 326 -3.48 5.75 9.64
CA SER A 326 -4.64 4.83 9.57
C SER A 326 -4.27 3.48 8.99
N PRO A 327 -3.55 3.40 7.86
CA PRO A 327 -3.11 2.11 7.33
C PRO A 327 -2.21 1.34 8.30
N SER A 328 -1.33 2.03 9.04
CA SER A 328 -0.47 1.39 10.06
C SER A 328 -1.24 0.94 11.30
N ALA A 329 -2.39 1.54 11.61
CA ALA A 329 -3.28 1.07 12.67
C ALA A 329 -4.01 -0.22 12.25
N LEU A 330 -4.40 -0.33 10.98
CA LEU A 330 -5.13 -1.48 10.42
C LEU A 330 -4.22 -2.65 10.04
N ASP A 331 -3.06 -2.36 9.47
CA ASP A 331 -2.00 -3.31 9.17
C ASP A 331 -0.63 -2.70 9.51
N PRO A 332 -0.12 -2.92 10.72
CA PRO A 332 1.09 -2.26 11.18
C PRO A 332 2.33 -2.51 10.31
N TYR A 333 2.47 -3.71 9.74
CA TYR A 333 3.60 -4.06 8.89
C TYR A 333 3.45 -3.46 7.49
N GLY A 334 2.37 -3.79 6.79
CA GLY A 334 2.13 -3.34 5.41
C GLY A 334 1.90 -1.84 5.32
N GLY A 335 1.12 -1.27 6.25
CA GLY A 335 0.87 0.16 6.31
C GLY A 335 2.12 0.99 6.53
N ALA A 336 3.02 0.58 7.43
CA ALA A 336 4.27 1.28 7.65
C ALA A 336 5.28 1.08 6.51
N MET A 337 5.34 -0.11 5.91
CA MET A 337 6.13 -0.35 4.71
C MET A 337 5.69 0.58 3.57
N THR A 338 4.38 0.70 3.35
CA THR A 338 3.82 1.62 2.36
C THR A 338 4.17 3.08 2.67
N GLY A 339 4.20 3.47 3.94
CA GLY A 339 4.66 4.80 4.35
C GLY A 339 6.07 5.13 3.86
N ILE A 340 7.03 4.22 4.05
CA ILE A 340 8.41 4.39 3.58
C ILE A 340 8.48 4.39 2.05
N VAL A 341 7.88 3.43 1.37
CA VAL A 341 7.99 3.35 -0.09
C VAL A 341 7.20 4.48 -0.77
N GLY A 342 6.15 5.02 -0.12
CA GLY A 342 5.40 6.17 -0.57
C GLY A 342 6.27 7.43 -0.64
N VAL A 343 6.89 7.83 0.47
CA VAL A 343 7.73 9.04 0.49
C VAL A 343 8.98 8.89 -0.40
N ASN A 344 9.48 7.67 -0.60
CA ASN A 344 10.55 7.43 -1.57
C ASN A 344 10.08 7.71 -3.01
N ARG A 345 8.81 7.36 -3.35
CA ARG A 345 8.24 7.66 -4.68
C ARG A 345 8.06 9.16 -4.91
N ASP A 346 7.63 9.91 -3.90
CA ASP A 346 7.56 11.37 -3.99
C ASP A 346 8.91 11.98 -4.40
N ILE A 347 9.99 11.50 -3.78
CA ILE A 347 11.33 11.94 -4.17
C ILE A 347 11.64 11.52 -5.61
N MET A 348 11.36 10.28 -6.01
CA MET A 348 11.58 9.85 -7.39
C MET A 348 10.72 10.62 -8.40
N GLY A 349 9.53 11.07 -8.00
CA GLY A 349 8.62 11.89 -8.80
C GLY A 349 9.00 13.37 -8.84
N THR A 350 9.96 13.83 -8.03
CA THR A 350 10.36 15.24 -7.97
C THR A 350 11.24 15.63 -9.15
N GLY A 351 10.87 16.73 -9.80
CA GLY A 351 11.53 17.19 -11.02
C GLY A 351 11.45 16.16 -12.13
N LEU A 352 12.56 15.86 -12.75
CA LEU A 352 12.71 14.80 -13.76
C LEU A 352 13.23 13.48 -13.16
N GLY A 353 13.23 13.36 -11.83
CA GLY A 353 13.62 12.19 -11.07
C GLY A 353 14.77 12.45 -10.10
N ALA A 354 14.50 12.59 -8.81
CA ALA A 354 15.53 12.67 -7.78
C ALA A 354 15.86 11.27 -7.23
N ARG A 355 17.09 11.11 -6.75
CA ARG A 355 17.56 9.88 -6.09
C ARG A 355 17.31 9.98 -4.59
N PRO A 356 16.50 9.13 -3.97
CA PRO A 356 16.43 8.99 -2.51
C PRO A 356 17.78 8.59 -1.92
N ILE A 357 18.23 9.29 -0.88
CA ILE A 357 19.55 9.06 -0.25
C ILE A 357 19.48 8.77 1.25
N ALA A 358 18.45 9.23 1.93
CA ALA A 358 18.29 9.03 3.37
C ALA A 358 16.82 9.12 3.79
N ASN A 359 16.43 8.28 4.76
CA ASN A 359 15.14 8.38 5.44
C ASN A 359 15.31 8.99 6.84
N THR A 360 14.24 9.63 7.33
CA THR A 360 14.07 10.10 8.70
C THR A 360 12.67 9.76 9.17
N ASP A 361 12.51 9.11 10.33
CA ASP A 361 11.23 8.53 10.73
C ASP A 361 10.86 8.96 12.15
N VAL A 362 9.62 9.40 12.35
CA VAL A 362 9.09 9.72 13.69
C VAL A 362 7.83 8.91 13.96
N PHE A 363 7.86 8.15 15.05
CA PHE A 363 6.75 7.30 15.45
C PHE A 363 6.21 7.69 16.82
N CYS A 364 4.88 7.78 16.94
CA CYS A 364 4.22 7.95 18.22
C CYS A 364 3.20 6.81 18.42
N PHE A 365 3.31 6.11 19.53
CA PHE A 365 2.48 4.94 19.86
C PHE A 365 1.91 5.05 21.26
N GLY A 366 0.82 4.32 21.53
CA GLY A 366 0.46 3.99 22.90
C GLY A 366 1.57 3.20 23.59
N PRO A 367 1.69 3.26 24.94
CA PRO A 367 2.72 2.54 25.67
C PRO A 367 2.70 1.04 25.39
N PRO A 368 3.84 0.38 25.08
CA PRO A 368 3.89 -1.06 24.80
C PRO A 368 3.43 -1.94 25.96
N GLY A 369 3.52 -1.43 27.18
CA GLY A 369 3.05 -2.10 28.40
C GLY A 369 1.62 -1.74 28.81
N TYR A 370 0.84 -1.11 27.94
CA TYR A 370 -0.54 -0.74 28.22
C TYR A 370 -1.37 -1.97 28.62
N SER A 371 -2.15 -1.84 29.71
CA SER A 371 -2.97 -2.93 30.27
C SER A 371 -4.44 -2.55 30.43
N GLY A 372 -4.80 -1.33 30.00
CA GLY A 372 -6.19 -0.86 30.01
C GLY A 372 -7.05 -1.48 28.92
N PRO A 373 -8.36 -1.20 28.90
CA PRO A 373 -9.27 -1.66 27.87
C PRO A 373 -8.92 -1.01 26.53
N LEU A 374 -8.96 -1.79 25.46
CA LEU A 374 -8.82 -1.30 24.09
C LEU A 374 -10.20 -1.18 23.45
N PRO A 375 -10.45 -0.14 22.66
CA PRO A 375 -11.61 -0.11 21.77
C PRO A 375 -11.62 -1.33 20.86
N LYS A 376 -12.82 -1.82 20.53
CA LYS A 376 -13.00 -2.98 19.66
C LYS A 376 -12.41 -2.70 18.26
N GLY A 377 -11.74 -3.68 17.70
CA GLY A 377 -11.09 -3.56 16.37
C GLY A 377 -9.68 -2.97 16.41
N LEU A 378 -9.19 -2.45 17.54
CA LEU A 378 -7.82 -1.93 17.66
C LEU A 378 -6.83 -3.00 18.12
N PHE A 379 -5.65 -2.98 17.50
CA PHE A 379 -4.53 -3.79 17.96
C PHE A 379 -3.88 -3.21 19.20
N HIS A 380 -3.32 -4.10 20.02
CA HIS A 380 -2.53 -3.70 21.18
C HIS A 380 -1.32 -2.83 20.76
N PRO A 381 -0.98 -1.74 21.49
CA PRO A 381 0.14 -0.86 21.14
C PRO A 381 1.47 -1.56 20.88
N SER A 382 1.79 -2.64 21.62
CA SER A 382 3.00 -3.43 21.37
C SER A 382 2.98 -4.14 20.00
N ARG A 383 1.81 -4.57 19.51
CA ARG A 383 1.66 -5.17 18.19
C ARG A 383 1.86 -4.13 17.10
N ILE A 384 1.24 -2.95 17.27
CA ILE A 384 1.40 -1.82 16.34
C ILE A 384 2.87 -1.42 16.26
N PHE A 385 3.52 -1.15 17.39
CA PHE A 385 4.93 -0.79 17.45
C PHE A 385 5.84 -1.82 16.78
N THR A 386 5.66 -3.10 17.09
CA THR A 386 6.50 -4.17 16.53
C THR A 386 6.29 -4.31 15.02
N GLY A 387 5.04 -4.20 14.54
CA GLY A 387 4.70 -4.30 13.13
C GLY A 387 5.23 -3.11 12.33
N VAL A 388 5.03 -1.88 12.82
CA VAL A 388 5.54 -0.66 12.19
C VAL A 388 7.07 -0.69 12.08
N HIS A 389 7.75 -1.00 13.18
CA HIS A 389 9.22 -1.14 13.15
C HIS A 389 9.68 -2.19 12.12
N ALA A 390 8.99 -3.32 12.04
CA ALA A 390 9.34 -4.37 11.07
C ALA A 390 9.07 -3.92 9.62
N GLY A 391 7.96 -3.23 9.35
CA GLY A 391 7.59 -2.71 8.03
C GLY A 391 8.60 -1.67 7.52
N VAL A 392 8.92 -0.66 8.35
CA VAL A 392 9.91 0.37 8.02
C VAL A 392 11.29 -0.24 7.79
N ARG A 393 11.71 -1.17 8.65
CA ARG A 393 12.99 -1.87 8.48
C ARG A 393 13.05 -2.64 7.15
N SER A 394 12.00 -3.38 6.79
CA SER A 394 11.95 -4.10 5.52
C SER A 394 11.96 -3.14 4.35
N GLY A 395 11.12 -2.11 4.37
CA GLY A 395 11.03 -1.10 3.32
C GLY A 395 12.35 -0.39 3.07
N GLY A 396 13.04 0.05 4.12
CA GLY A 396 14.35 0.70 4.02
C GLY A 396 15.45 -0.23 3.52
N ASN A 397 15.54 -1.44 4.09
CA ASN A 397 16.58 -2.41 3.72
C ASN A 397 16.44 -2.88 2.26
N GLU A 398 15.23 -3.18 1.83
CA GLU A 398 14.98 -3.68 0.47
C GLU A 398 15.08 -2.57 -0.59
N SER A 399 14.76 -1.33 -0.23
CA SER A 399 14.99 -0.15 -1.08
C SER A 399 16.47 0.28 -1.12
N GLY A 400 17.27 -0.15 -0.15
CA GLY A 400 18.68 0.24 0.00
C GLY A 400 18.87 1.69 0.43
N ILE A 401 17.88 2.29 1.13
CA ILE A 401 17.92 3.67 1.61
C ILE A 401 18.05 3.65 3.14
N PRO A 402 19.12 4.23 3.72
CA PRO A 402 19.33 4.19 5.16
C PRO A 402 18.42 5.18 5.90
N THR A 403 17.84 4.76 7.04
CA THR A 403 17.27 5.68 8.02
C THR A 403 18.39 6.28 8.86
N VAL A 404 18.61 7.58 8.75
CA VAL A 404 19.77 8.27 9.37
C VAL A 404 19.46 8.86 10.74
N ASN A 405 18.20 9.19 11.01
CA ASN A 405 17.72 9.66 12.31
C ASN A 405 16.22 9.45 12.47
N GLY A 406 15.70 9.81 13.64
CA GLY A 406 14.27 9.76 13.93
C GLY A 406 14.00 9.78 15.44
N ALA A 407 12.74 9.55 15.80
CA ALA A 407 12.31 9.48 17.18
C ALA A 407 11.18 8.47 17.39
N ILE A 408 11.10 7.90 18.57
CA ILE A 408 9.97 7.07 19.01
C ILE A 408 9.43 7.66 20.31
N VAL A 409 8.14 7.98 20.32
CA VAL A 409 7.44 8.56 21.47
C VAL A 409 6.31 7.62 21.89
N PHE A 410 6.13 7.42 23.19
CA PHE A 410 5.04 6.64 23.75
C PHE A 410 4.15 7.55 24.60
N ASP A 411 2.85 7.61 24.26
CA ASP A 411 1.85 8.39 24.98
C ASP A 411 0.47 7.75 24.79
N GLU A 412 -0.36 7.73 25.83
CA GLU A 412 -1.69 7.08 25.78
C GLU A 412 -2.63 7.73 24.76
N ARG A 413 -2.41 8.97 24.37
CA ARG A 413 -3.17 9.65 23.32
C ARG A 413 -3.07 8.96 21.95
N TYR A 414 -2.02 8.15 21.72
CA TYR A 414 -1.82 7.41 20.48
C TYR A 414 -2.31 5.95 20.53
N ILE A 415 -3.11 5.57 21.53
CA ILE A 415 -3.70 4.22 21.59
C ILE A 415 -4.69 3.99 20.45
N GLY A 416 -5.55 4.99 20.17
CA GLY A 416 -6.58 4.89 19.14
C GLY A 416 -6.03 4.98 17.71
N LYS A 417 -5.04 5.85 17.49
CA LYS A 417 -4.42 6.07 16.19
C LYS A 417 -2.95 6.44 16.36
N PRO A 418 -2.01 5.61 15.90
CA PRO A 418 -0.59 5.93 15.98
C PRO A 418 -0.22 7.08 15.04
N LEU A 419 0.89 7.74 15.28
CA LEU A 419 1.57 8.55 14.27
C LEU A 419 2.71 7.71 13.69
N VAL A 420 2.66 7.51 12.37
CA VAL A 420 3.74 6.89 11.61
C VAL A 420 4.15 7.89 10.53
N TYR A 421 5.19 8.64 10.83
CA TYR A 421 5.72 9.71 10.01
C TYR A 421 7.01 9.25 9.37
N CYS A 422 7.04 9.20 8.04
CA CYS A 422 8.19 8.83 7.24
C CYS A 422 8.65 10.03 6.42
N GLY A 423 9.95 10.26 6.36
CA GLY A 423 10.54 11.31 5.56
C GLY A 423 11.69 10.79 4.70
N THR A 424 11.88 11.39 3.55
CA THR A 424 12.96 11.04 2.63
C THR A 424 13.64 12.30 2.10
N VAL A 425 14.96 12.27 2.13
CA VAL A 425 15.80 13.27 1.46
C VAL A 425 16.28 12.70 0.13
N GLY A 426 16.18 13.50 -0.91
CA GLY A 426 16.66 13.17 -2.25
C GLY A 426 17.70 14.15 -2.77
N ILE A 427 18.44 13.69 -3.76
CA ILE A 427 19.44 14.48 -4.48
C ILE A 427 19.25 14.33 -5.99
N MET A 428 19.43 15.42 -6.73
CA MET A 428 19.45 15.40 -8.18
C MET A 428 20.51 16.38 -8.73
N PRO A 429 21.06 16.16 -9.94
CA PRO A 429 21.91 17.16 -10.56
C PRO A 429 21.11 18.44 -10.79
N ARG A 430 21.71 19.61 -10.71
CA ARG A 430 21.03 20.87 -11.06
C ARG A 430 20.64 20.90 -12.54
N TYR A 431 21.54 20.44 -13.38
CA TYR A 431 21.34 20.35 -14.82
C TYR A 431 21.58 18.94 -15.32
N LEU A 432 20.73 18.49 -16.21
CA LEU A 432 20.91 17.21 -16.90
C LEU A 432 22.00 17.32 -17.98
N PRO A 433 22.50 16.18 -18.51
CA PRO A 433 23.52 16.20 -19.57
C PRO A 433 23.13 16.97 -20.83
N ASP A 434 21.83 17.09 -21.10
CA ASP A 434 21.27 17.86 -22.22
C ASP A 434 21.08 19.36 -21.92
N GLY A 435 21.43 19.80 -20.72
CA GLY A 435 21.38 21.18 -20.26
C GLY A 435 20.07 21.64 -19.64
N ARG A 436 19.05 20.75 -19.55
CA ARG A 436 17.80 21.08 -18.86
C ARG A 436 17.98 21.14 -17.34
N GLU A 437 17.27 22.06 -16.71
CA GLU A 437 17.15 22.07 -15.24
C GLU A 437 16.35 20.86 -14.75
N SER A 438 16.95 20.06 -13.88
CA SER A 438 16.35 18.78 -13.47
C SER A 438 15.07 18.93 -12.63
N HIS A 439 14.82 20.09 -12.04
CA HIS A 439 13.62 20.37 -11.25
C HIS A 439 12.44 20.90 -12.10
N VAL A 440 12.64 21.09 -13.41
CA VAL A 440 11.61 21.64 -14.31
C VAL A 440 11.02 20.55 -15.20
N LYS A 441 9.72 20.36 -15.09
CA LYS A 441 8.94 19.44 -15.94
C LYS A 441 8.44 20.17 -17.18
N THR A 442 8.62 19.59 -18.36
CA THR A 442 8.30 20.24 -19.65
C THR A 442 7.54 19.29 -20.59
N PRO A 443 6.40 18.72 -20.16
CA PRO A 443 5.61 17.86 -21.05
C PRO A 443 4.99 18.67 -22.18
N SER A 444 4.79 18.01 -23.32
CA SER A 444 4.19 18.60 -24.51
C SER A 444 2.97 17.79 -25.00
N PRO A 445 1.98 18.42 -25.64
CA PRO A 445 0.90 17.68 -26.28
C PRO A 445 1.45 16.70 -27.32
N GLY A 446 1.12 15.43 -27.20
CA GLY A 446 1.60 14.35 -28.06
C GLY A 446 2.64 13.44 -27.40
N ASP A 447 3.16 13.80 -26.24
CA ASP A 447 4.03 12.93 -25.45
C ASP A 447 3.31 11.64 -25.08
N LEU A 448 4.06 10.56 -25.04
CA LEU A 448 3.55 9.26 -24.66
C LEU A 448 3.67 9.05 -23.14
N ILE A 449 2.60 8.56 -22.53
CA ILE A 449 2.54 8.29 -21.10
C ILE A 449 2.77 6.80 -20.86
N TYR A 450 3.71 6.49 -19.97
CA TYR A 450 4.03 5.14 -19.54
C TYR A 450 3.82 5.00 -18.03
N MET A 451 3.07 3.98 -17.62
CA MET A 451 3.07 3.49 -16.25
C MET A 451 4.23 2.51 -16.09
N VAL A 452 5.14 2.78 -15.17
CA VAL A 452 6.31 1.95 -14.88
C VAL A 452 6.25 1.40 -13.46
N GLY A 453 6.87 0.23 -13.24
CA GLY A 453 6.89 -0.45 -11.95
C GLY A 453 5.88 -1.59 -11.83
N GLY A 454 5.12 -1.63 -10.75
CA GLY A 454 4.16 -2.69 -10.43
C GLY A 454 2.90 -2.68 -11.30
N ARG A 455 2.02 -3.65 -11.03
CA ARG A 455 0.72 -3.79 -11.69
C ARG A 455 -0.40 -3.19 -10.85
N VAL A 456 -1.53 -2.89 -11.46
CA VAL A 456 -2.75 -2.41 -10.79
C VAL A 456 -3.52 -3.58 -10.19
N GLY A 457 -3.91 -3.46 -8.93
CA GLY A 457 -4.76 -4.40 -8.20
C GLY A 457 -5.92 -3.68 -7.51
N SER A 458 -6.67 -4.39 -6.69
CA SER A 458 -7.74 -3.83 -5.86
C SER A 458 -7.23 -3.21 -4.54
N ASP A 459 -5.94 -3.33 -4.26
CA ASP A 459 -5.31 -2.76 -3.08
C ASP A 459 -5.21 -1.22 -3.17
N GLY A 460 -5.48 -0.55 -2.05
CA GLY A 460 -5.44 0.90 -1.92
C GLY A 460 -6.64 1.64 -2.51
N ILE A 461 -7.68 0.94 -2.98
CA ILE A 461 -8.91 1.61 -3.42
C ILE A 461 -9.55 2.35 -2.24
N HIS A 462 -9.79 3.66 -2.41
CA HIS A 462 -10.23 4.59 -1.38
C HIS A 462 -9.26 4.74 -0.18
N GLY A 463 -8.01 4.29 -0.28
CA GLY A 463 -7.03 4.34 0.80
C GLY A 463 -6.78 5.75 1.31
N ALA A 464 -6.58 6.70 0.41
CA ALA A 464 -6.40 8.11 0.72
C ALA A 464 -7.64 8.71 1.40
N THR A 465 -8.83 8.45 0.90
CA THR A 465 -10.10 8.90 1.49
C THR A 465 -10.24 8.41 2.93
N PHE A 466 -10.01 7.10 3.16
CA PHE A 466 -10.07 6.51 4.50
C PHE A 466 -8.98 7.01 5.46
N SER A 467 -7.83 7.42 4.95
CA SER A 467 -6.76 7.99 5.77
C SER A 467 -7.19 9.26 6.52
N SER A 468 -8.10 10.03 5.94
CA SER A 468 -8.63 11.27 6.50
C SER A 468 -9.88 11.08 7.37
N LEU A 469 -10.43 9.86 7.47
CA LEU A 469 -11.61 9.53 8.29
C LEU A 469 -11.24 8.89 9.63
N GLU A 470 -12.22 8.82 10.53
CA GLU A 470 -12.11 8.05 11.76
C GLU A 470 -12.07 6.54 11.46
N LEU A 471 -11.25 5.81 12.20
CA LEU A 471 -11.20 4.36 12.11
C LEU A 471 -12.44 3.75 12.76
N THR A 472 -13.14 2.91 12.02
CA THR A 472 -14.31 2.16 12.49
C THR A 472 -14.17 0.68 12.17
N GLU A 473 -15.05 -0.17 12.74
CA GLU A 473 -15.11 -1.59 12.41
C GLU A 473 -15.48 -1.86 10.94
N GLN A 474 -16.01 -0.87 10.24
CA GLN A 474 -16.45 -0.94 8.84
C GLN A 474 -15.39 -0.44 7.86
N SER A 475 -14.19 -0.04 8.33
CA SER A 475 -13.11 0.38 7.45
C SER A 475 -12.77 -0.74 6.44
N PRO A 476 -12.79 -0.47 5.12
CA PRO A 476 -12.66 -1.52 4.12
C PRO A 476 -11.23 -2.06 4.07
N SER A 477 -11.10 -3.37 3.93
CA SER A 477 -9.79 -4.03 3.78
C SER A 477 -9.06 -3.61 2.50
N SER A 478 -9.79 -3.23 1.45
CA SER A 478 -9.23 -2.72 0.19
C SER A 478 -8.47 -1.40 0.36
N ALA A 479 -8.76 -0.61 1.41
CA ALA A 479 -8.02 0.61 1.70
C ALA A 479 -6.58 0.37 2.16
N VAL A 480 -6.24 -0.85 2.58
CA VAL A 480 -4.87 -1.20 2.97
C VAL A 480 -4.03 -1.46 1.72
N GLN A 481 -2.91 -0.77 1.63
CA GLN A 481 -1.91 -0.93 0.58
C GLN A 481 -0.76 -1.77 1.14
N ILE A 482 -0.19 -2.65 0.30
CA ILE A 482 0.99 -3.44 0.67
C ILE A 482 2.11 -3.09 -0.31
N GLY A 483 3.19 -2.49 0.20
CA GLY A 483 4.36 -2.10 -0.59
C GLY A 483 5.23 -3.30 -1.01
N ASP A 484 5.92 -3.17 -2.15
CA ASP A 484 6.97 -4.08 -2.65
C ASP A 484 8.26 -3.30 -2.92
N PRO A 485 9.11 -3.09 -1.91
CA PRO A 485 10.29 -2.25 -2.02
C PRO A 485 11.30 -2.73 -3.07
N ILE A 486 11.36 -4.03 -3.37
CA ILE A 486 12.26 -4.58 -4.39
C ILE A 486 11.84 -4.13 -5.79
N THR A 487 10.54 -4.16 -6.10
CA THR A 487 10.01 -3.62 -7.35
C THR A 487 10.29 -2.12 -7.45
N GLN A 488 10.12 -1.38 -6.35
CA GLN A 488 10.46 0.04 -6.30
C GLN A 488 11.95 0.29 -6.57
N LYS A 489 12.85 -0.52 -6.00
CA LYS A 489 14.30 -0.37 -6.24
C LYS A 489 14.65 -0.56 -7.71
N LYS A 490 14.10 -1.60 -8.35
CA LYS A 490 14.30 -1.85 -9.79
C LYS A 490 13.80 -0.68 -10.64
N MET A 491 12.60 -0.15 -10.30
CA MET A 491 11.99 0.99 -10.97
C MET A 491 12.83 2.26 -10.80
N MET A 492 13.32 2.53 -9.59
CA MET A 492 14.19 3.67 -9.30
C MET A 492 15.45 3.68 -10.17
N ASP A 493 16.13 2.53 -10.27
CA ASP A 493 17.37 2.43 -11.05
C ASP A 493 17.08 2.72 -12.54
N MET A 494 15.99 2.21 -13.09
CA MET A 494 15.57 2.48 -14.47
C MET A 494 15.22 3.96 -14.68
N ILE A 495 14.47 4.59 -13.77
CA ILE A 495 14.08 6.00 -13.86
C ILE A 495 15.32 6.90 -13.87
N LEU A 496 16.28 6.67 -12.98
CA LEU A 496 17.50 7.47 -12.91
C LEU A 496 18.33 7.34 -14.19
N GLU A 497 18.43 6.15 -14.77
CA GLU A 497 19.12 5.95 -16.04
C GLU A 497 18.37 6.63 -17.20
N ALA A 498 17.04 6.49 -17.28
CA ALA A 498 16.22 7.14 -18.30
C ALA A 498 16.28 8.68 -18.22
N ARG A 499 16.30 9.24 -17.00
CA ARG A 499 16.53 10.67 -16.76
C ARG A 499 17.87 11.12 -17.32
N ASP A 500 18.95 10.41 -16.97
CA ASP A 500 20.31 10.79 -17.38
C ASP A 500 20.54 10.66 -18.90
N GLN A 501 19.71 9.83 -19.57
CA GLN A 501 19.65 9.74 -21.04
C GLN A 501 18.73 10.81 -21.67
N GLY A 502 18.11 11.68 -20.89
CA GLY A 502 17.24 12.76 -21.39
C GLY A 502 15.88 12.31 -21.90
N LEU A 503 15.44 11.09 -21.58
CA LEU A 503 14.18 10.51 -22.07
C LEU A 503 12.94 11.05 -21.35
N ILE A 504 13.08 11.52 -20.10
CA ILE A 504 11.95 11.94 -19.26
C ILE A 504 11.64 13.42 -19.49
N GLN A 505 10.38 13.74 -19.78
CA GLN A 505 9.84 15.10 -19.87
C GLN A 505 9.04 15.49 -18.61
N VAL A 506 8.36 14.52 -18.04
CA VAL A 506 7.57 14.67 -16.81
C VAL A 506 7.48 13.31 -16.11
N ILE A 507 7.49 13.33 -14.78
CA ILE A 507 7.30 12.15 -13.96
C ILE A 507 6.51 12.53 -12.71
N THR A 508 5.60 11.66 -12.27
CA THR A 508 4.93 11.74 -10.97
C THR A 508 4.65 10.34 -10.45
N ASP A 509 4.42 10.18 -9.14
CA ASP A 509 4.05 8.91 -8.56
C ASP A 509 2.56 8.59 -8.75
N ASN A 510 2.19 7.33 -8.61
CA ASN A 510 0.81 6.90 -8.52
C ASN A 510 0.46 6.66 -7.05
N GLY A 511 0.35 7.75 -6.30
CA GLY A 511 -0.09 7.74 -4.90
C GLY A 511 -1.61 7.74 -4.78
N ALA A 512 -2.16 8.69 -4.02
CA ALA A 512 -3.59 8.89 -3.85
C ALA A 512 -4.31 9.06 -5.20
N GLY A 513 -5.41 8.33 -5.40
CA GLY A 513 -6.18 8.36 -6.64
C GLY A 513 -5.52 7.67 -7.85
N GLY A 514 -4.35 7.06 -7.68
CA GLY A 514 -3.71 6.23 -8.70
C GLY A 514 -3.48 6.92 -10.04
N LEU A 515 -3.95 6.31 -11.14
CA LEU A 515 -3.82 6.88 -12.50
C LEU A 515 -4.65 8.15 -12.70
N SER A 516 -5.76 8.32 -11.95
CA SER A 516 -6.59 9.52 -12.08
C SER A 516 -5.84 10.78 -11.64
N SER A 517 -5.03 10.68 -10.57
CA SER A 517 -4.20 11.80 -10.10
C SER A 517 -2.94 11.97 -10.94
N SER A 518 -2.14 10.92 -11.14
CA SER A 518 -0.87 11.04 -11.85
C SER A 518 -0.99 11.52 -13.28
N VAL A 519 -1.96 10.96 -14.05
CA VAL A 519 -2.24 11.43 -15.41
C VAL A 519 -3.00 12.76 -15.41
N GLY A 520 -3.83 13.01 -14.39
CA GLY A 520 -4.53 14.28 -14.19
C GLY A 520 -3.55 15.45 -14.05
N GLU A 521 -2.54 15.33 -13.21
CA GLU A 521 -1.46 16.32 -13.04
C GLU A 521 -0.72 16.60 -14.35
N MET A 522 -0.39 15.57 -15.13
CA MET A 522 0.20 15.75 -16.46
C MET A 522 -0.74 16.46 -17.43
N ALA A 523 -2.04 16.11 -17.36
CA ALA A 523 -3.07 16.71 -18.20
C ALA A 523 -3.28 18.20 -17.93
N GLU A 524 -3.11 18.67 -16.68
CA GLU A 524 -3.14 20.10 -16.35
C GLU A 524 -2.02 20.87 -17.08
N LEU A 525 -0.85 20.28 -17.20
CA LEU A 525 0.30 20.90 -17.86
C LEU A 525 0.14 20.96 -19.41
N THR A 526 -0.63 20.03 -19.99
CA THR A 526 -0.75 19.85 -21.46
C THR A 526 -2.14 20.13 -22.02
N GLY A 527 -3.13 20.36 -21.16
CA GLY A 527 -4.52 20.62 -21.54
C GLY A 527 -5.38 19.37 -21.75
N GLY A 528 -4.85 18.17 -21.48
CA GLY A 528 -5.62 16.92 -21.52
C GLY A 528 -4.75 15.68 -21.73
N ALA A 529 -5.34 14.50 -21.47
CA ALA A 529 -4.71 13.21 -21.69
C ALA A 529 -5.74 12.15 -22.09
N THR A 530 -5.29 11.06 -22.70
CA THR A 530 -6.09 9.89 -23.03
C THR A 530 -5.48 8.65 -22.41
N ILE A 531 -6.27 7.88 -21.67
CA ILE A 531 -5.85 6.64 -21.01
C ILE A 531 -6.65 5.47 -21.61
N GLU A 532 -5.95 4.46 -22.14
CA GLU A 532 -6.52 3.19 -22.56
C GLU A 532 -6.51 2.20 -21.39
N LEU A 533 -7.54 2.21 -20.55
CA LEU A 533 -7.62 1.37 -19.33
C LEU A 533 -7.49 -0.13 -19.62
N GLY A 534 -7.94 -0.59 -20.79
CA GLY A 534 -7.80 -1.98 -21.21
C GLY A 534 -6.36 -2.46 -21.46
N ARG A 535 -5.38 -1.53 -21.51
CA ARG A 535 -3.95 -1.82 -21.66
C ARG A 535 -3.18 -1.81 -20.36
N VAL A 536 -3.79 -1.35 -19.28
CA VAL A 536 -3.13 -1.28 -17.97
C VAL A 536 -2.80 -2.68 -17.48
N PRO A 537 -1.55 -2.98 -17.10
CA PRO A 537 -1.18 -4.28 -16.54
C PRO A 537 -1.84 -4.51 -15.18
N LEU A 538 -2.57 -5.61 -15.04
CA LEU A 538 -3.32 -5.92 -13.83
C LEU A 538 -2.66 -7.04 -13.01
N LYS A 539 -2.76 -6.96 -11.68
CA LYS A 539 -2.41 -8.05 -10.75
C LYS A 539 -3.41 -9.20 -10.86
N GLN A 540 -4.68 -8.87 -11.13
CA GLN A 540 -5.81 -9.80 -11.18
C GLN A 540 -6.81 -9.39 -12.25
N GLN A 541 -7.58 -10.32 -12.76
CA GLN A 541 -8.72 -10.06 -13.65
C GLN A 541 -9.95 -9.62 -12.84
N GLY A 542 -10.94 -9.02 -13.51
CA GLY A 542 -12.23 -8.69 -12.90
C GLY A 542 -12.30 -7.32 -12.24
N LEU A 543 -11.27 -6.48 -12.39
CA LEU A 543 -11.34 -5.08 -11.96
C LEU A 543 -12.23 -4.28 -12.91
N SER A 544 -13.10 -3.43 -12.34
CA SER A 544 -13.88 -2.45 -13.08
C SER A 544 -13.00 -1.31 -13.59
N SER A 545 -13.53 -0.54 -14.54
CA SER A 545 -12.79 0.59 -15.12
C SER A 545 -12.41 1.64 -14.06
N TRP A 546 -13.29 1.92 -13.13
CA TRP A 546 -13.00 2.89 -12.06
C TRP A 546 -11.95 2.34 -11.08
N GLU A 547 -12.03 1.05 -10.70
CA GLU A 547 -11.00 0.43 -9.85
C GLU A 547 -9.62 0.50 -10.49
N ILE A 548 -9.51 0.26 -11.79
CA ILE A 548 -8.24 0.39 -12.51
C ILE A 548 -7.72 1.82 -12.47
N LEU A 549 -8.61 2.81 -12.59
CA LEU A 549 -8.24 4.23 -12.68
C LEU A 549 -7.82 4.80 -11.33
N VAL A 550 -8.55 4.49 -10.24
CA VAL A 550 -8.31 5.09 -8.91
C VAL A 550 -7.50 4.20 -7.97
N SER A 551 -7.13 2.99 -8.36
CA SER A 551 -6.32 2.09 -7.52
C SER A 551 -5.02 2.74 -7.10
N GLU A 552 -4.71 2.66 -5.81
CA GLU A 552 -3.48 3.16 -5.19
C GLU A 552 -2.45 2.03 -4.98
N SER A 553 -2.53 0.95 -5.79
CA SER A 553 -1.52 -0.12 -5.78
C SER A 553 -0.11 0.46 -5.85
N GLN A 554 0.76 0.00 -4.96
CA GLN A 554 2.07 0.61 -4.72
C GLN A 554 3.08 0.34 -5.85
N GLU A 555 4.24 1.00 -5.77
CA GLU A 555 5.41 0.87 -6.67
C GLU A 555 5.10 1.17 -8.13
N ARG A 556 4.30 2.21 -8.38
CA ARG A 556 4.00 2.68 -9.73
C ARG A 556 4.35 4.15 -9.87
N MET A 557 4.96 4.48 -11.00
CA MET A 557 5.20 5.86 -11.42
C MET A 557 4.60 6.05 -12.80
N THR A 558 4.20 7.28 -13.10
CA THR A 558 3.76 7.69 -14.44
C THR A 558 4.84 8.60 -15.04
N VAL A 559 5.28 8.29 -16.24
CA VAL A 559 6.37 8.96 -16.94
C VAL A 559 5.88 9.40 -18.30
N GLY A 560 6.08 10.69 -18.65
CA GLY A 560 5.88 11.24 -19.99
C GLY A 560 7.20 11.36 -20.74
N ILE A 561 7.24 10.87 -21.97
CA ILE A 561 8.44 10.86 -22.84
C ILE A 561 8.10 11.36 -24.23
#